data_2d1790109c70e44978f3e62244027cee
#
_entry.id   2d1790109c70e44978f3e62244027cee
#
_cell.length_a   1.000
_cell.length_b   1.000
_cell.length_c   1.000
_cell.angle_alpha   90.00
_cell.angle_beta   90.00
_cell.angle_gamma   90.00
#
_symmetry.space_group_name_H-M   'P 1'
#
loop_
_entity.id
_entity.type
_entity.pdbx_description
1 polymer ?
#
loop_
_entity_poly.entity_id
_entity_poly.type
_entity_poly.pdbx_seq_one_letter_code
_entity_poly.pdbx_strand_id
1 'polypeptide(L)'
;MTDKKIPFSDELIRQVAQQYGTPFHIYDEKGIHDNMKRLQKAFSWNPNFHEYFAVKATPNPWIMKSLKELGVGADCSSMAELVLAETVGITGDQIVFSSNDTPDEEFLKANDLGAIINLDDVSNLGDMERLHIVPEKICFRYNPGPELARGNAIIGTPEEAKYGMTKDQLMTCVDWAKDHGISYIGIHTMVISAELQLPGLLGTISMMFDLANEIKREKGITVSFIDFGGGIGIPYRPEQDPVDLEGLGEGAKKLFEEKMAGFEDTRISFECGRMVTGPYGFLVTKAIHYKHIYRDYIGTDACMADLMRPGMYGAYHHITVLGKADAPKDHVYDVTGSLCENCDKFAIQRELPEIEMGDLIVIHDTGAHGHSMGYNYNGRLRHQEIFVHEDGSIQQIRRNETLLDLFATLDFPGLAENTEKVVK
;
A
#
# COMPACT_ATOMS: atom_id res chain seq x y z
N MET A 1 11.99 3.25 -21.08
CA MET A 1 12.64 2.27 -20.15
C MET A 1 12.97 3.00 -18.86
N THR A 2 12.51 2.47 -17.76
CA THR A 2 12.75 3.05 -16.43
C THR A 2 14.17 2.65 -16.00
N ASP A 3 15.04 3.62 -15.80
CA ASP A 3 16.36 3.36 -15.23
C ASP A 3 16.18 3.06 -13.74
N LYS A 4 16.36 1.77 -13.36
CA LYS A 4 16.23 1.30 -11.98
C LYS A 4 17.43 1.75 -11.15
N LYS A 5 17.39 3.00 -10.70
CA LYS A 5 18.44 3.60 -9.87
C LYS A 5 18.11 3.52 -8.38
N ILE A 6 19.12 3.25 -7.60
CA ILE A 6 19.08 3.41 -6.15
C ILE A 6 19.32 4.90 -5.87
N PRO A 7 18.45 5.60 -5.09
CA PRO A 7 18.62 7.03 -4.83
C PRO A 7 19.73 7.34 -3.81
N PHE A 8 20.29 6.31 -3.19
CA PHE A 8 21.33 6.40 -2.18
C PHE A 8 22.70 6.07 -2.76
N SER A 9 23.76 6.67 -2.21
CA SER A 9 25.12 6.25 -2.56
C SER A 9 25.44 4.88 -1.99
N ASP A 10 26.35 4.16 -2.63
CA ASP A 10 26.86 2.88 -2.13
C ASP A 10 27.44 3.00 -0.71
N GLU A 11 28.12 4.11 -0.43
CA GLU A 11 28.69 4.41 0.87
C GLU A 11 27.63 4.52 1.96
N LEU A 12 26.50 5.20 1.68
CA LEU A 12 25.38 5.32 2.62
C LEU A 12 24.81 3.96 2.95
N ILE A 13 24.53 3.12 1.93
CA ILE A 13 23.98 1.76 2.13
C ILE A 13 24.95 0.90 2.95
N ARG A 14 26.26 0.96 2.64
CA ARG A 14 27.30 0.25 3.42
C ARG A 14 27.38 0.73 4.85
N GLN A 15 27.29 2.05 5.08
CA GLN A 15 27.25 2.65 6.42
C GLN A 15 26.04 2.13 7.22
N VAL A 16 24.86 2.14 6.62
CA VAL A 16 23.62 1.61 7.24
C VAL A 16 23.78 0.13 7.57
N ALA A 17 24.29 -0.67 6.62
CA ALA A 17 24.52 -2.10 6.84
C ALA A 17 25.54 -2.37 7.95
N GLN A 18 26.57 -1.53 8.07
CA GLN A 18 27.57 -1.64 9.14
C GLN A 18 27.01 -1.24 10.51
N GLN A 19 26.19 -0.20 10.54
CA GLN A 19 25.66 0.35 11.79
C GLN A 19 24.52 -0.49 12.37
N TYR A 20 23.63 -0.97 11.50
CA TYR A 20 22.37 -1.61 11.91
C TYR A 20 22.32 -3.11 11.58
N GLY A 21 23.24 -3.62 10.74
CA GLY A 21 23.18 -4.99 10.20
C GLY A 21 22.21 -5.14 9.05
N THR A 22 22.20 -6.33 8.43
CA THR A 22 21.25 -6.75 7.38
C THR A 22 20.37 -7.90 7.91
N PRO A 23 19.16 -8.15 7.34
CA PRO A 23 18.51 -7.32 6.34
C PRO A 23 17.84 -6.06 6.91
N PHE A 24 17.50 -5.11 6.05
CA PHE A 24 16.69 -3.94 6.41
C PHE A 24 15.93 -3.41 5.21
N HIS A 25 14.74 -2.80 5.45
CA HIS A 25 14.13 -1.91 4.47
C HIS A 25 14.69 -0.49 4.66
N ILE A 26 14.94 0.20 3.55
CA ILE A 26 15.36 1.61 3.54
C ILE A 26 14.43 2.40 2.62
N TYR A 27 13.99 3.57 3.10
CA TYR A 27 13.03 4.42 2.40
C TYR A 27 13.64 5.79 2.12
N ASP A 28 13.31 6.37 0.96
CA ASP A 28 13.70 7.69 0.49
C ASP A 28 12.54 8.68 0.70
N GLU A 29 12.63 9.53 1.74
CA GLU A 29 11.62 10.54 2.02
C GLU A 29 11.44 11.51 0.86
N LYS A 30 12.56 11.97 0.29
CA LYS A 30 12.51 12.92 -0.83
C LYS A 30 11.76 12.36 -2.03
N GLY A 31 12.04 11.12 -2.39
CA GLY A 31 11.35 10.44 -3.49
C GLY A 31 9.86 10.28 -3.23
N ILE A 32 9.47 9.90 -2.00
CA ILE A 32 8.08 9.81 -1.57
C ILE A 32 7.38 11.17 -1.71
N HIS A 33 8.00 12.24 -1.21
CA HIS A 33 7.46 13.60 -1.26
C HIS A 33 7.34 14.13 -2.69
N ASP A 34 8.38 13.97 -3.51
CA ASP A 34 8.37 14.45 -4.89
C ASP A 34 7.25 13.77 -5.70
N ASN A 35 7.06 12.47 -5.48
CA ASN A 35 6.01 11.71 -6.16
C ASN A 35 4.61 12.14 -5.70
N MET A 36 4.44 12.36 -4.40
CA MET A 36 3.17 12.84 -3.85
C MET A 36 2.81 14.23 -4.37
N LYS A 37 3.78 15.14 -4.38
CA LYS A 37 3.61 16.50 -4.95
C LYS A 37 3.25 16.45 -6.44
N ARG A 38 3.77 15.47 -7.21
CA ARG A 38 3.38 15.29 -8.63
C ARG A 38 1.91 14.89 -8.77
N LEU A 39 1.43 13.95 -7.96
CA LEU A 39 0.02 13.56 -7.97
C LEU A 39 -0.88 14.76 -7.60
N GLN A 40 -0.57 15.44 -6.50
CA GLN A 40 -1.32 16.62 -6.07
C GLN A 40 -1.35 17.73 -7.14
N LYS A 41 -0.22 17.95 -7.82
CA LYS A 41 -0.13 18.91 -8.93
C LYS A 41 -1.01 18.50 -10.11
N ALA A 42 -1.02 17.22 -10.49
CA ALA A 42 -1.83 16.71 -11.59
C ALA A 42 -3.34 16.93 -11.36
N PHE A 43 -3.78 16.90 -10.10
CA PHE A 43 -5.18 17.10 -9.70
C PHE A 43 -5.48 18.48 -9.14
N SER A 44 -4.54 19.43 -9.17
CA SER A 44 -4.70 20.79 -8.64
C SER A 44 -5.78 21.63 -9.31
N TRP A 45 -6.33 21.17 -10.43
CA TRP A 45 -7.48 21.77 -11.10
C TRP A 45 -8.79 21.61 -10.30
N ASN A 46 -8.89 20.62 -9.40
CA ASN A 46 -9.98 20.46 -8.45
C ASN A 46 -9.49 20.91 -7.06
N PRO A 47 -9.98 22.02 -6.52
CA PRO A 47 -9.52 22.53 -5.22
C PRO A 47 -9.89 21.61 -4.04
N ASN A 48 -10.84 20.69 -4.25
CA ASN A 48 -11.29 19.73 -3.25
C ASN A 48 -10.60 18.34 -3.42
N PHE A 49 -9.62 18.21 -4.33
CA PHE A 49 -8.87 16.95 -4.45
C PHE A 49 -8.13 16.64 -3.16
N HIS A 50 -8.23 15.38 -2.74
CA HIS A 50 -7.52 14.89 -1.57
C HIS A 50 -6.94 13.50 -1.82
N GLU A 51 -5.76 13.23 -1.29
CA GLU A 51 -5.15 11.90 -1.30
C GLU A 51 -5.19 11.30 0.08
N TYR A 52 -5.62 10.04 0.16
CA TYR A 52 -5.57 9.23 1.38
C TYR A 52 -4.52 8.13 1.20
N PHE A 53 -3.48 8.17 2.01
CA PHE A 53 -2.47 7.13 1.99
C PHE A 53 -3.03 5.82 2.52
N ALA A 54 -3.01 4.75 1.69
CA ALA A 54 -3.40 3.42 2.13
C ALA A 54 -2.39 2.88 3.17
N VAL A 55 -2.75 2.97 4.46
CA VAL A 55 -1.84 2.67 5.59
C VAL A 55 -1.29 1.26 5.50
N LYS A 56 -2.10 0.28 5.05
CA LYS A 56 -1.70 -1.13 4.81
C LYS A 56 -0.46 -1.30 3.93
N ALA A 57 -0.17 -0.34 3.07
CA ALA A 57 0.99 -0.40 2.19
C ALA A 57 2.30 -0.30 2.97
N THR A 58 2.36 0.61 3.95
CA THR A 58 3.55 0.84 4.79
C THR A 58 3.12 1.43 6.15
N PRO A 59 2.61 0.61 7.09
CA PRO A 59 2.05 1.06 8.36
C PRO A 59 3.15 1.47 9.35
N ASN A 60 3.75 2.63 9.09
CA ASN A 60 4.79 3.19 9.94
C ASN A 60 4.45 4.67 10.26
N PRO A 61 4.37 5.04 11.55
CA PRO A 61 3.95 6.38 11.97
C PRO A 61 4.89 7.49 11.48
N TRP A 62 6.18 7.22 11.27
CA TRP A 62 7.11 8.22 10.73
C TRP A 62 6.81 8.55 9.27
N ILE A 63 6.51 7.55 8.46
CA ILE A 63 6.12 7.75 7.04
C ILE A 63 4.75 8.45 6.98
N MET A 64 3.79 8.02 7.81
CA MET A 64 2.47 8.67 7.88
C MET A 64 2.58 10.14 8.31
N LYS A 65 3.44 10.45 9.30
CA LYS A 65 3.69 11.82 9.75
C LYS A 65 4.29 12.67 8.62
N SER A 66 5.27 12.14 7.91
CA SER A 66 5.92 12.80 6.77
C SER A 66 4.91 13.11 5.66
N LEU A 67 4.02 12.17 5.31
CA LEU A 67 2.94 12.38 4.34
C LEU A 67 1.88 13.39 4.81
N LYS A 68 1.54 13.37 6.11
CA LYS A 68 0.63 14.35 6.71
C LYS A 68 1.12 15.79 6.52
N GLU A 69 2.43 16.03 6.58
CA GLU A 69 3.04 17.35 6.36
C GLU A 69 2.76 17.89 4.94
N LEU A 70 2.46 17.01 3.99
CA LEU A 70 2.00 17.34 2.64
C LEU A 70 0.47 17.44 2.53
N GLY A 71 -0.28 17.32 3.63
CA GLY A 71 -1.74 17.36 3.63
C GLY A 71 -2.40 16.06 3.19
N VAL A 72 -1.67 14.93 3.19
CA VAL A 72 -2.21 13.61 2.85
C VAL A 72 -2.95 13.03 4.05
N GLY A 73 -4.14 12.48 3.81
CA GLY A 73 -4.94 11.76 4.79
C GLY A 73 -4.53 10.28 4.92
N ALA A 74 -5.37 9.47 5.57
CA ALA A 74 -5.13 8.05 5.76
C ALA A 74 -6.37 7.22 5.35
N ASP A 75 -6.17 6.22 4.46
CA ASP A 75 -7.08 5.10 4.27
C ASP A 75 -6.71 4.01 5.29
N CYS A 76 -7.61 3.78 6.26
CA CYS A 76 -7.45 2.83 7.34
C CYS A 76 -8.41 1.65 7.17
N SER A 77 -7.92 0.44 7.40
CA SER A 77 -8.70 -0.80 7.23
C SER A 77 -8.73 -1.69 8.48
N SER A 78 -8.26 -1.17 9.63
CA SER A 78 -8.24 -1.90 10.90
C SER A 78 -8.08 -0.97 12.09
N MET A 79 -8.35 -1.50 13.31
CA MET A 79 -8.09 -0.81 14.58
C MET A 79 -6.64 -0.30 14.68
N ALA A 80 -5.68 -1.13 14.29
CA ALA A 80 -4.26 -0.77 14.37
C ALA A 80 -3.94 0.45 13.49
N GLU A 81 -4.51 0.52 12.30
CA GLU A 81 -4.30 1.64 11.37
C GLU A 81 -5.00 2.91 11.84
N LEU A 82 -6.20 2.81 12.46
CA LEU A 82 -6.87 3.93 13.11
C LEU A 82 -6.04 4.50 14.27
N VAL A 83 -5.45 3.63 15.10
CA VAL A 83 -4.56 4.04 16.19
C VAL A 83 -3.30 4.72 15.67
N LEU A 84 -2.70 4.22 14.58
CA LEU A 84 -1.55 4.88 13.96
C LEU A 84 -1.92 6.26 13.43
N ALA A 85 -3.06 6.40 12.74
CA ALA A 85 -3.55 7.68 12.23
C ALA A 85 -3.78 8.70 13.37
N GLU A 86 -4.47 8.31 14.42
CA GLU A 86 -4.67 9.13 15.62
C GLU A 86 -3.34 9.54 16.26
N THR A 87 -2.39 8.60 16.40
CA THR A 87 -1.08 8.83 17.01
C THR A 87 -0.28 9.91 16.29
N VAL A 88 -0.37 9.98 14.96
CA VAL A 88 0.27 11.03 14.17
C VAL A 88 -0.61 12.28 14.03
N GLY A 89 -1.79 12.29 14.64
CA GLY A 89 -2.72 13.41 14.65
C GLY A 89 -3.50 13.56 13.33
N ILE A 90 -3.76 12.48 12.60
CA ILE A 90 -4.70 12.43 11.48
C ILE A 90 -6.05 12.02 12.08
N THR A 91 -7.08 12.86 11.92
CA THR A 91 -8.42 12.66 12.48
C THR A 91 -9.49 13.28 11.59
N GLY A 92 -10.76 13.01 11.89
CA GLY A 92 -11.89 13.60 11.14
C GLY A 92 -11.91 13.10 9.70
N ASP A 93 -12.26 13.99 8.78
CA ASP A 93 -12.35 13.72 7.35
C ASP A 93 -10.99 13.56 6.65
N GLN A 94 -9.90 13.57 7.40
CA GLN A 94 -8.59 13.14 6.94
C GLN A 94 -8.41 11.62 7.06
N ILE A 95 -9.41 10.90 7.58
CA ILE A 95 -9.45 9.43 7.61
C ILE A 95 -10.62 8.97 6.75
N VAL A 96 -10.36 8.06 5.81
CA VAL A 96 -11.34 7.14 5.23
C VAL A 96 -11.15 5.80 5.92
N PHE A 97 -12.22 5.24 6.49
CA PHE A 97 -12.20 3.93 7.10
C PHE A 97 -12.89 2.93 6.20
N SER A 98 -12.09 2.11 5.50
CA SER A 98 -12.53 1.09 4.54
C SER A 98 -12.08 -0.29 5.03
N SER A 99 -12.97 -1.02 5.70
CA SER A 99 -12.71 -2.35 6.25
C SER A 99 -13.67 -3.38 5.64
N ASN A 100 -13.25 -4.65 5.64
CA ASN A 100 -14.05 -5.79 5.22
C ASN A 100 -14.28 -6.70 6.43
N ASP A 101 -15.50 -7.26 6.57
CA ASP A 101 -15.86 -8.10 7.73
C ASP A 101 -15.54 -7.38 9.06
N THR A 102 -16.02 -6.14 9.19
CA THR A 102 -15.58 -5.16 10.20
C THR A 102 -16.08 -5.52 11.61
N PRO A 103 -15.19 -5.64 12.61
CA PRO A 103 -15.58 -5.76 14.01
C PRO A 103 -16.26 -4.49 14.54
N ASP A 104 -17.16 -4.67 15.52
CA ASP A 104 -17.94 -3.58 16.12
C ASP A 104 -17.06 -2.45 16.67
N GLU A 105 -15.99 -2.81 17.38
CA GLU A 105 -15.06 -1.86 17.98
C GLU A 105 -14.34 -0.98 16.97
N GLU A 106 -14.15 -1.44 15.74
CA GLU A 106 -13.53 -0.66 14.67
C GLU A 106 -14.49 0.40 14.12
N PHE A 107 -15.78 0.08 13.95
CA PHE A 107 -16.81 1.06 13.60
C PHE A 107 -16.95 2.12 14.69
N LEU A 108 -16.98 1.73 15.97
CA LEU A 108 -17.03 2.65 17.10
C LEU A 108 -15.82 3.58 17.10
N LYS A 109 -14.61 3.04 16.92
CA LYS A 109 -13.37 3.83 16.90
C LYS A 109 -13.33 4.80 15.71
N ALA A 110 -13.72 4.36 14.51
CA ALA A 110 -13.78 5.20 13.33
C ALA A 110 -14.77 6.36 13.52
N ASN A 111 -15.94 6.09 14.09
CA ASN A 111 -16.93 7.08 14.42
C ASN A 111 -16.43 8.08 15.47
N ASP A 112 -15.76 7.62 16.53
CA ASP A 112 -15.17 8.49 17.57
C ASP A 112 -14.10 9.42 17.02
N LEU A 113 -13.35 8.97 16.01
CA LEU A 113 -12.37 9.80 15.31
C LEU A 113 -12.99 10.78 14.31
N GLY A 114 -14.30 10.68 14.04
CA GLY A 114 -14.99 11.48 13.03
C GLY A 114 -14.60 11.12 11.59
N ALA A 115 -14.11 9.90 11.36
CA ALA A 115 -13.70 9.41 10.05
C ALA A 115 -14.86 9.36 9.06
N ILE A 116 -14.55 9.39 7.76
CA ILE A 116 -15.49 9.00 6.71
C ILE A 116 -15.61 7.47 6.77
N ILE A 117 -16.76 6.96 7.21
CA ILE A 117 -16.99 5.51 7.30
C ILE A 117 -17.45 5.00 5.95
N ASN A 118 -16.64 4.16 5.31
CA ASN A 118 -16.93 3.53 4.03
C ASN A 118 -17.49 2.12 4.25
N LEU A 119 -18.80 1.96 4.08
CA LEU A 119 -19.46 0.66 4.23
C LEU A 119 -19.19 -0.23 3.02
N ASP A 120 -18.72 -1.42 3.29
CA ASP A 120 -18.36 -2.42 2.28
C ASP A 120 -19.59 -3.16 1.74
N ASP A 121 -20.61 -3.36 2.57
CA ASP A 121 -21.82 -4.14 2.23
C ASP A 121 -23.08 -3.52 2.80
N VAL A 122 -24.22 -3.80 2.16
CA VAL A 122 -25.53 -3.31 2.61
C VAL A 122 -25.93 -3.85 3.98
N SER A 123 -25.44 -5.01 4.40
CA SER A 123 -25.68 -5.56 5.73
C SER A 123 -25.10 -4.72 6.85
N ASN A 124 -24.05 -3.92 6.57
CA ASN A 124 -23.47 -3.01 7.55
C ASN A 124 -24.45 -1.90 8.02
N LEU A 125 -25.54 -1.66 7.29
CA LEU A 125 -26.62 -0.81 7.81
C LEU A 125 -27.19 -1.36 9.12
N GLY A 126 -27.32 -2.70 9.22
CA GLY A 126 -27.73 -3.37 10.45
C GLY A 126 -26.73 -3.19 11.59
N ASP A 127 -25.43 -3.12 11.28
CA ASP A 127 -24.41 -2.83 12.27
C ASP A 127 -24.51 -1.37 12.76
N MET A 128 -24.71 -0.42 11.86
CA MET A 128 -24.93 0.99 12.23
C MET A 128 -26.13 1.14 13.16
N GLU A 129 -27.26 0.50 12.84
CA GLU A 129 -28.47 0.51 13.68
C GLU A 129 -28.20 -0.13 15.07
N ARG A 130 -27.60 -1.31 15.08
CA ARG A 130 -27.30 -2.07 16.30
C ARG A 130 -26.33 -1.37 17.22
N LEU A 131 -25.34 -0.69 16.67
CA LEU A 131 -24.33 0.07 17.40
C LEU A 131 -24.78 1.50 17.72
N HIS A 132 -25.98 1.92 17.25
CA HIS A 132 -26.51 3.28 17.37
C HIS A 132 -25.57 4.34 16.79
N ILE A 133 -24.90 4.00 15.68
CA ILE A 133 -24.02 4.91 14.95
C ILE A 133 -24.80 5.59 13.82
N VAL A 134 -24.86 6.91 13.83
CA VAL A 134 -25.25 7.74 12.68
C VAL A 134 -24.04 8.62 12.36
N PRO A 135 -23.17 8.21 11.46
CA PRO A 135 -21.91 8.93 11.21
C PRO A 135 -22.22 10.26 10.53
N GLU A 136 -21.43 11.28 10.84
CA GLU A 136 -21.54 12.58 10.17
C GLU A 136 -21.25 12.50 8.67
N LYS A 137 -20.32 11.60 8.30
CA LYS A 137 -19.85 11.37 6.94
C LYS A 137 -19.84 9.89 6.63
N ILE A 138 -20.53 9.48 5.58
CA ILE A 138 -20.63 8.09 5.17
C ILE A 138 -20.27 7.91 3.71
N CYS A 139 -19.67 6.80 3.37
CA CYS A 139 -19.32 6.39 2.01
C CYS A 139 -19.80 4.96 1.76
N PHE A 140 -20.06 4.62 0.52
CA PHE A 140 -20.54 3.29 0.12
C PHE A 140 -19.66 2.73 -0.99
N ARG A 141 -19.16 1.51 -0.77
CA ARG A 141 -18.28 0.84 -1.72
C ARG A 141 -19.07 0.16 -2.81
N TYR A 142 -18.88 0.64 -4.03
CA TYR A 142 -19.50 0.10 -5.24
C TYR A 142 -18.66 -1.02 -5.86
N ASN A 143 -19.30 -2.12 -6.19
CA ASN A 143 -18.76 -3.19 -7.03
C ASN A 143 -19.57 -3.26 -8.33
N PRO A 144 -18.98 -2.95 -9.50
CA PRO A 144 -19.69 -2.95 -10.79
C PRO A 144 -20.02 -4.35 -11.30
N GLY A 145 -19.54 -5.43 -10.64
CA GLY A 145 -19.77 -6.79 -11.08
C GLY A 145 -19.18 -7.09 -12.47
N PRO A 146 -19.82 -7.95 -13.26
CA PRO A 146 -19.28 -8.42 -14.55
C PRO A 146 -19.24 -7.36 -15.65
N GLU A 147 -19.85 -6.19 -15.45
CA GLU A 147 -19.81 -5.09 -16.42
C GLU A 147 -18.38 -4.56 -16.62
N LEU A 148 -17.51 -4.76 -15.64
CA LEU A 148 -16.10 -4.39 -15.71
C LEU A 148 -15.23 -5.66 -15.81
N ALA A 149 -14.97 -6.13 -17.02
CA ALA A 149 -14.21 -7.35 -17.31
C ALA A 149 -12.69 -7.20 -17.06
N ARG A 150 -12.26 -6.60 -15.93
CA ARG A 150 -10.87 -6.40 -15.57
C ARG A 150 -10.61 -6.88 -14.15
N GLY A 151 -9.67 -7.78 -14.01
CA GLY A 151 -9.21 -8.27 -12.72
C GLY A 151 -7.75 -8.72 -12.81
N ASN A 152 -7.14 -9.00 -11.67
CA ASN A 152 -5.80 -9.59 -11.58
C ASN A 152 -5.73 -10.52 -10.35
N ALA A 153 -4.58 -11.20 -10.18
CA ALA A 153 -4.39 -12.14 -9.09
C ALA A 153 -4.49 -11.54 -7.66
N ILE A 154 -4.52 -10.20 -7.53
CA ILE A 154 -4.58 -9.51 -6.24
C ILE A 154 -6.02 -9.21 -5.84
N ILE A 155 -6.83 -8.70 -6.78
CA ILE A 155 -8.21 -8.25 -6.51
C ILE A 155 -9.28 -9.17 -7.10
N GLY A 156 -8.91 -10.18 -7.91
CA GLY A 156 -9.85 -11.02 -8.66
C GLY A 156 -10.56 -10.25 -9.77
N THR A 157 -11.60 -10.83 -10.34
CA THR A 157 -12.56 -10.10 -11.15
C THR A 157 -13.61 -9.47 -10.25
N PRO A 158 -14.26 -8.34 -10.62
CA PRO A 158 -15.27 -7.72 -9.77
C PRO A 158 -16.40 -8.67 -9.35
N GLU A 159 -16.80 -9.62 -10.21
CA GLU A 159 -17.82 -10.63 -9.92
C GLU A 159 -17.39 -11.60 -8.80
N GLU A 160 -16.09 -11.92 -8.70
CA GLU A 160 -15.52 -12.83 -7.72
C GLU A 160 -14.96 -12.11 -6.49
N ALA A 161 -14.85 -10.78 -6.56
CA ALA A 161 -14.27 -9.98 -5.48
C ALA A 161 -15.21 -9.98 -4.27
N LYS A 162 -14.63 -10.21 -3.08
CA LYS A 162 -15.39 -10.30 -1.82
C LYS A 162 -15.89 -8.96 -1.29
N TYR A 163 -15.60 -7.84 -1.94
CA TYR A 163 -15.87 -6.49 -1.45
C TYR A 163 -16.74 -5.67 -2.36
N GLY A 164 -17.49 -4.79 -1.71
CA GLY A 164 -18.37 -3.83 -2.35
C GLY A 164 -19.75 -4.39 -2.66
N MET A 165 -20.69 -3.51 -2.83
CA MET A 165 -22.10 -3.81 -3.04
C MET A 165 -22.53 -3.55 -4.48
N THR A 166 -23.57 -4.23 -4.91
CA THR A 166 -24.22 -3.96 -6.20
C THR A 166 -24.84 -2.56 -6.22
N LYS A 167 -25.16 -2.06 -7.40
CA LYS A 167 -25.79 -0.76 -7.55
C LYS A 167 -27.11 -0.64 -6.77
N ASP A 168 -27.98 -1.65 -6.83
CA ASP A 168 -29.27 -1.63 -6.14
C ASP A 168 -29.09 -1.60 -4.61
N GLN A 169 -28.10 -2.34 -4.08
CA GLN A 169 -27.72 -2.29 -2.66
C GLN A 169 -27.19 -0.91 -2.28
N LEU A 170 -26.32 -0.33 -3.11
CA LEU A 170 -25.80 1.02 -2.90
C LEU A 170 -26.91 2.07 -2.86
N MET A 171 -27.88 1.98 -3.80
CA MET A 171 -29.04 2.87 -3.82
C MET A 171 -29.89 2.74 -2.55
N THR A 172 -29.98 1.55 -1.97
CA THR A 172 -30.63 1.31 -0.67
C THR A 172 -29.85 2.00 0.47
N CYS A 173 -28.54 1.92 0.46
CA CYS A 173 -27.70 2.59 1.44
C CYS A 173 -27.79 4.14 1.36
N VAL A 174 -27.90 4.68 0.16
CA VAL A 174 -28.12 6.11 -0.08
C VAL A 174 -29.46 6.55 0.50
N ASP A 175 -30.54 5.78 0.32
CA ASP A 175 -31.84 6.06 0.93
C ASP A 175 -31.77 6.03 2.46
N TRP A 176 -31.10 5.02 3.02
CA TRP A 176 -30.88 4.93 4.48
C TRP A 176 -30.14 6.15 5.02
N ALA A 177 -29.06 6.58 4.37
CA ALA A 177 -28.31 7.76 4.80
C ALA A 177 -29.18 9.04 4.77
N LYS A 178 -30.01 9.18 3.72
CA LYS A 178 -30.96 10.29 3.59
C LYS A 178 -31.99 10.29 4.70
N ASP A 179 -32.59 9.12 5.01
CA ASP A 179 -33.62 8.95 6.03
C ASP A 179 -33.06 9.25 7.44
N HIS A 180 -31.76 9.04 7.66
CA HIS A 180 -31.04 9.39 8.89
C HIS A 180 -30.50 10.82 8.92
N GLY A 181 -30.77 11.64 7.89
CA GLY A 181 -30.38 13.05 7.84
C GLY A 181 -28.90 13.27 7.58
N ILE A 182 -28.17 12.27 7.10
CA ILE A 182 -26.74 12.41 6.76
C ILE A 182 -26.63 13.23 5.48
N SER A 183 -25.92 14.36 5.56
CA SER A 183 -25.75 15.26 4.41
C SER A 183 -24.45 15.02 3.63
N TYR A 184 -23.43 14.44 4.27
CA TYR A 184 -22.17 14.09 3.61
C TYR A 184 -22.19 12.63 3.20
N ILE A 185 -22.56 12.39 1.95
CA ILE A 185 -22.68 11.02 1.36
C ILE A 185 -21.63 10.90 0.25
N GLY A 186 -20.83 9.84 0.33
CA GLY A 186 -19.80 9.50 -0.65
C GLY A 186 -20.02 8.17 -1.33
N ILE A 187 -19.28 7.97 -2.40
CA ILE A 187 -19.17 6.69 -3.11
C ILE A 187 -17.69 6.34 -3.32
N HIS A 188 -17.36 5.08 -3.19
CA HIS A 188 -16.01 4.53 -3.32
C HIS A 188 -16.02 3.32 -4.25
N THR A 189 -14.88 3.02 -4.87
CA THR A 189 -14.65 1.76 -5.59
C THR A 189 -13.20 1.31 -5.51
N MET A 190 -12.94 0.02 -5.66
CA MET A 190 -11.58 -0.52 -5.77
C MET A 190 -11.61 -1.70 -6.76
N VAL A 191 -11.56 -1.38 -8.06
CA VAL A 191 -11.75 -2.35 -9.16
C VAL A 191 -10.49 -2.58 -10.01
N ILE A 192 -9.45 -1.82 -9.75
CA ILE A 192 -8.14 -1.95 -10.42
C ILE A 192 -7.01 -2.05 -9.39
N SER A 193 -5.93 -2.70 -9.76
CA SER A 193 -4.71 -2.78 -8.95
C SER A 193 -3.49 -2.90 -9.84
N ALA A 194 -2.45 -2.13 -9.54
CA ALA A 194 -1.20 -2.08 -10.30
C ALA A 194 -1.39 -1.72 -11.79
N GLU A 195 -2.37 -0.86 -12.09
CA GLU A 195 -2.65 -0.38 -13.45
C GLU A 195 -1.61 0.67 -13.87
N LEU A 196 -0.99 0.47 -15.03
CA LEU A 196 -0.01 1.38 -15.60
C LEU A 196 -0.58 2.23 -16.74
N GLN A 197 -1.75 1.87 -17.26
CA GLN A 197 -2.31 2.47 -18.47
C GLN A 197 -3.46 3.43 -18.14
N LEU A 198 -3.42 4.63 -18.72
CA LEU A 198 -4.45 5.65 -18.53
C LEU A 198 -5.88 5.18 -18.83
N PRO A 199 -6.16 4.40 -19.89
CA PRO A 199 -7.52 3.97 -20.17
C PRO A 199 -8.19 3.19 -19.03
N GLY A 200 -7.42 2.42 -18.25
CA GLY A 200 -7.95 1.70 -17.09
C GLY A 200 -8.33 2.65 -15.96
N LEU A 201 -7.42 3.56 -15.62
CA LEU A 201 -7.61 4.57 -14.58
C LEU A 201 -8.76 5.54 -14.93
N LEU A 202 -8.75 6.11 -16.14
CA LEU A 202 -9.79 7.03 -16.62
C LEU A 202 -11.15 6.34 -16.77
N GLY A 203 -11.16 5.06 -17.12
CA GLY A 203 -12.39 4.26 -17.17
C GLY A 203 -13.06 4.14 -15.79
N THR A 204 -12.27 3.93 -14.73
CA THR A 204 -12.77 3.90 -13.35
C THR A 204 -13.32 5.27 -12.93
N ILE A 205 -12.61 6.36 -13.22
CA ILE A 205 -13.07 7.73 -12.93
C ILE A 205 -14.39 8.02 -13.65
N SER A 206 -14.48 7.69 -14.94
CA SER A 206 -15.69 7.89 -15.74
C SER A 206 -16.89 7.11 -15.19
N MET A 207 -16.68 5.86 -14.80
CA MET A 207 -17.72 5.00 -14.21
C MET A 207 -18.25 5.60 -12.92
N MET A 208 -17.39 6.11 -12.05
CA MET A 208 -17.80 6.71 -10.77
C MET A 208 -18.55 8.02 -10.96
N PHE A 209 -18.20 8.83 -11.97
CA PHE A 209 -18.94 10.02 -12.33
C PHE A 209 -20.33 9.68 -12.88
N ASP A 210 -20.44 8.62 -13.68
CA ASP A 210 -21.74 8.15 -14.17
C ASP A 210 -22.63 7.67 -13.01
N LEU A 211 -22.07 6.91 -12.05
CA LEU A 211 -22.77 6.49 -10.85
C LEU A 211 -23.24 7.68 -10.00
N ALA A 212 -22.41 8.70 -9.80
CA ALA A 212 -22.77 9.91 -9.08
C ALA A 212 -23.96 10.64 -9.73
N ASN A 213 -23.96 10.75 -11.07
CA ASN A 213 -25.08 11.32 -11.83
C ASN A 213 -26.37 10.46 -11.71
N GLU A 214 -26.23 9.14 -11.69
CA GLU A 214 -27.37 8.24 -11.50
C GLU A 214 -28.00 8.43 -10.12
N ILE A 215 -27.19 8.52 -9.06
CA ILE A 215 -27.64 8.80 -7.70
C ILE A 215 -28.39 10.16 -7.65
N LYS A 216 -27.83 11.18 -8.26
CA LYS A 216 -28.46 12.51 -8.32
C LYS A 216 -29.80 12.45 -9.03
N ARG A 217 -29.88 11.75 -10.15
CA ARG A 217 -31.11 11.61 -10.93
C ARG A 217 -32.20 10.82 -10.18
N GLU A 218 -31.84 9.71 -9.52
CA GLU A 218 -32.79 8.79 -8.92
C GLU A 218 -33.15 9.14 -7.48
N LYS A 219 -32.21 9.63 -6.70
CA LYS A 219 -32.36 9.91 -5.26
C LYS A 219 -32.45 11.40 -4.94
N GLY A 220 -32.11 12.28 -5.90
CA GLY A 220 -32.08 13.71 -5.71
C GLY A 220 -30.91 14.17 -4.82
N ILE A 221 -29.87 13.35 -4.68
CA ILE A 221 -28.71 13.61 -3.82
C ILE A 221 -27.49 13.90 -4.70
N THR A 222 -26.85 15.06 -4.46
CA THR A 222 -25.51 15.33 -4.97
C THR A 222 -24.50 14.74 -3.99
N VAL A 223 -23.72 13.74 -4.41
CA VAL A 223 -22.68 13.16 -3.55
C VAL A 223 -21.60 14.16 -3.21
N SER A 224 -21.17 14.17 -1.96
CA SER A 224 -20.15 15.10 -1.43
C SER A 224 -18.73 14.59 -1.65
N PHE A 225 -18.58 13.27 -1.90
CA PHE A 225 -17.30 12.59 -1.93
C PHE A 225 -17.31 11.47 -2.97
N ILE A 226 -16.30 11.44 -3.83
CA ILE A 226 -16.07 10.35 -4.79
C ILE A 226 -14.63 9.87 -4.62
N ASP A 227 -14.47 8.65 -4.18
CA ASP A 227 -13.21 7.98 -4.01
C ASP A 227 -13.02 6.91 -5.09
N PHE A 228 -11.95 7.07 -5.86
CA PHE A 228 -11.62 6.13 -6.93
C PHE A 228 -10.85 4.90 -6.42
N GLY A 229 -10.60 4.85 -5.10
CA GLY A 229 -9.72 3.86 -4.48
C GLY A 229 -8.26 4.06 -4.86
N GLY A 230 -7.49 3.02 -4.72
CA GLY A 230 -6.09 3.02 -5.17
C GLY A 230 -5.95 2.54 -6.62
N GLY A 231 -4.94 1.71 -6.84
CA GLY A 231 -4.79 0.99 -8.09
C GLY A 231 -3.78 1.56 -9.06
N ILE A 232 -3.29 2.78 -8.86
CA ILE A 232 -2.17 3.35 -9.65
C ILE A 232 -0.94 2.46 -9.45
N GLY A 233 -0.46 1.89 -10.55
CA GLY A 233 0.68 0.98 -10.59
C GLY A 233 2.03 1.68 -10.57
N ILE A 234 3.07 0.86 -10.43
CA ILE A 234 4.47 1.29 -10.57
C ILE A 234 5.19 0.39 -11.55
N PRO A 235 6.20 0.88 -12.25
CA PRO A 235 6.96 0.10 -13.21
C PRO A 235 7.94 -0.83 -12.46
N TYR A 236 7.52 -2.04 -12.11
CA TYR A 236 8.40 -3.01 -11.46
C TYR A 236 9.55 -3.48 -12.36
N ARG A 237 9.31 -3.59 -13.67
CA ARG A 237 10.28 -4.04 -14.65
C ARG A 237 10.96 -2.85 -15.35
N PRO A 238 12.25 -2.95 -15.71
CA PRO A 238 12.97 -1.87 -16.40
C PRO A 238 12.35 -1.45 -17.73
N GLU A 239 11.67 -2.38 -18.42
CA GLU A 239 11.01 -2.12 -19.70
C GLU A 239 9.64 -1.42 -19.58
N GLN A 240 9.10 -1.31 -18.37
CA GLN A 240 7.83 -0.62 -18.11
C GLN A 240 8.04 0.89 -17.94
N ASP A 241 7.10 1.67 -18.40
CA ASP A 241 7.05 3.11 -18.13
C ASP A 241 6.17 3.41 -16.91
N PRO A 242 6.49 4.44 -16.12
CA PRO A 242 5.64 4.89 -15.03
C PRO A 242 4.32 5.45 -15.57
N VAL A 243 3.29 5.46 -14.73
CA VAL A 243 2.01 6.10 -15.06
C VAL A 243 2.25 7.58 -15.37
N ASP A 244 1.67 8.05 -16.46
CA ASP A 244 1.61 9.47 -16.82
C ASP A 244 0.58 10.16 -15.91
N LEU A 245 1.03 10.68 -14.76
CA LEU A 245 0.18 11.34 -13.78
C LEU A 245 -0.39 12.67 -14.33
N GLU A 246 0.36 13.39 -15.13
CA GLU A 246 -0.07 14.61 -15.76
C GLU A 246 -1.21 14.33 -16.75
N GLY A 247 -1.04 13.33 -17.62
CA GLY A 247 -2.08 12.88 -18.54
C GLY A 247 -3.31 12.30 -17.82
N LEU A 248 -3.11 11.65 -16.67
CA LEU A 248 -4.21 11.19 -15.81
C LEU A 248 -5.02 12.39 -15.28
N GLY A 249 -4.33 13.41 -14.76
CA GLY A 249 -4.97 14.63 -14.24
C GLY A 249 -5.73 15.40 -15.32
N GLU A 250 -5.15 15.55 -16.51
CA GLU A 250 -5.79 16.20 -17.67
C GLU A 250 -7.03 15.42 -18.15
N GLY A 251 -6.92 14.09 -18.25
CA GLY A 251 -8.03 13.23 -18.62
C GLY A 251 -9.17 13.25 -17.60
N ALA A 252 -8.84 13.20 -16.31
CA ALA A 252 -9.81 13.32 -15.22
C ALA A 252 -10.53 14.67 -15.23
N LYS A 253 -9.79 15.77 -15.45
CA LYS A 253 -10.36 17.11 -15.59
C LYS A 253 -11.38 17.16 -16.72
N LYS A 254 -11.02 16.66 -17.90
CA LYS A 254 -11.93 16.64 -19.05
C LYS A 254 -13.21 15.85 -18.75
N LEU A 255 -13.08 14.68 -18.14
CA LEU A 255 -14.24 13.87 -17.72
C LEU A 255 -15.11 14.61 -16.69
N PHE A 256 -14.49 15.33 -15.76
CA PHE A 256 -15.21 16.13 -14.76
C PHE A 256 -16.00 17.26 -15.43
N GLU A 257 -15.36 18.04 -16.31
CA GLU A 257 -16.01 19.13 -17.07
C GLU A 257 -17.16 18.62 -17.95
N GLU A 258 -17.04 17.42 -18.52
CA GLU A 258 -18.06 16.82 -19.37
C GLU A 258 -19.24 16.25 -18.60
N LYS A 259 -19.02 15.68 -17.41
CA LYS A 259 -20.02 14.87 -16.72
C LYS A 259 -20.51 15.45 -15.40
N MET A 260 -19.78 16.32 -14.73
CA MET A 260 -19.97 16.66 -13.33
C MET A 260 -20.56 18.08 -13.12
N ALA A 261 -21.36 18.57 -14.06
CA ALA A 261 -22.08 19.84 -13.88
C ALA A 261 -23.01 19.79 -12.65
N GLY A 262 -22.81 20.71 -11.71
CA GLY A 262 -23.53 20.75 -10.43
C GLY A 262 -22.95 19.82 -9.36
N PHE A 263 -21.67 19.46 -9.49
CA PHE A 263 -20.86 18.73 -8.50
C PHE A 263 -19.54 19.49 -8.19
N GLU A 264 -19.54 20.80 -8.36
CA GLU A 264 -18.33 21.62 -8.23
C GLU A 264 -17.71 21.55 -6.84
N ASP A 265 -18.55 21.31 -5.81
CA ASP A 265 -18.12 21.17 -4.40
C ASP A 265 -17.77 19.73 -4.01
N THR A 266 -17.96 18.76 -4.91
CA THR A 266 -17.67 17.35 -4.63
C THR A 266 -16.17 17.12 -4.49
N ARG A 267 -15.76 16.54 -3.37
CA ARG A 267 -14.38 16.08 -3.16
C ARG A 267 -14.13 14.85 -4.03
N ILE A 268 -13.02 14.82 -4.75
CA ILE A 268 -12.52 13.64 -5.43
C ILE A 268 -11.22 13.19 -4.78
N SER A 269 -11.00 11.88 -4.70
CA SER A 269 -9.84 11.32 -4.02
C SER A 269 -9.35 10.01 -4.61
N PHE A 270 -8.10 9.69 -4.24
CA PHE A 270 -7.54 8.35 -4.36
C PHE A 270 -7.09 7.83 -3.00
N GLU A 271 -6.94 6.50 -2.91
CA GLU A 271 -6.39 5.76 -1.78
C GLU A 271 -5.07 5.07 -2.20
N CYS A 272 -4.07 5.85 -2.61
CA CYS A 272 -2.83 5.28 -3.13
C CYS A 272 -1.91 4.82 -2.00
N GLY A 273 -1.43 3.59 -2.10
CA GLY A 273 -0.36 3.07 -1.25
C GLY A 273 0.88 2.73 -2.08
N ARG A 274 0.72 1.80 -3.02
CA ARG A 274 1.81 1.30 -3.87
C ARG A 274 2.56 2.41 -4.59
N MET A 275 1.82 3.31 -5.23
CA MET A 275 2.39 4.42 -5.98
C MET A 275 3.17 5.37 -5.06
N VAL A 276 2.71 5.57 -3.81
CA VAL A 276 3.31 6.53 -2.88
C VAL A 276 4.67 6.07 -2.37
N THR A 277 4.75 4.88 -1.78
CA THR A 277 5.96 4.39 -1.10
C THR A 277 6.72 3.32 -1.90
N GLY A 278 6.04 2.58 -2.76
CA GLY A 278 6.59 1.42 -3.45
C GLY A 278 7.95 1.64 -4.13
N PRO A 279 8.08 2.64 -5.04
CA PRO A 279 9.34 2.90 -5.77
C PRO A 279 10.47 3.44 -4.90
N TYR A 280 10.14 3.91 -3.71
CA TYR A 280 11.06 4.63 -2.82
C TYR A 280 11.44 3.84 -1.56
N GLY A 281 11.16 2.53 -1.57
CA GLY A 281 11.63 1.59 -0.56
C GLY A 281 12.39 0.44 -1.19
N PHE A 282 13.45 0.01 -0.51
CA PHE A 282 14.38 -1.02 -0.96
C PHE A 282 14.64 -2.00 0.18
N LEU A 283 14.65 -3.29 -0.13
CA LEU A 283 15.13 -4.31 0.79
C LEU A 283 16.62 -4.55 0.52
N VAL A 284 17.45 -4.28 1.51
CA VAL A 284 18.89 -4.54 1.47
C VAL A 284 19.18 -5.81 2.25
N THR A 285 19.82 -6.76 1.59
CA THR A 285 20.19 -8.05 2.15
C THR A 285 21.62 -8.42 1.77
N LYS A 286 22.19 -9.42 2.41
CA LYS A 286 23.56 -9.86 2.19
C LYS A 286 23.58 -11.28 1.66
N ALA A 287 24.42 -11.56 0.66
CA ALA A 287 24.73 -12.91 0.21
C ALA A 287 25.50 -13.67 1.29
N ILE A 288 24.93 -14.74 1.80
CA ILE A 288 25.52 -15.54 2.89
C ILE A 288 25.85 -16.97 2.49
N HIS A 289 25.32 -17.44 1.37
CA HIS A 289 25.54 -18.81 0.93
C HIS A 289 25.46 -18.91 -0.59
N TYR A 290 26.38 -19.68 -1.20
CA TYR A 290 26.34 -20.12 -2.59
C TYR A 290 26.13 -21.61 -2.64
N LYS A 291 25.24 -22.04 -3.50
CA LYS A 291 24.96 -23.46 -3.73
C LYS A 291 24.85 -23.74 -5.21
N HIS A 292 25.63 -24.72 -5.69
CA HIS A 292 25.53 -25.26 -7.04
C HIS A 292 25.01 -26.71 -6.99
N ILE A 293 23.87 -26.93 -7.66
CA ILE A 293 23.32 -28.27 -7.90
C ILE A 293 22.89 -28.38 -9.37
N TYR A 294 21.60 -28.39 -9.67
CA TYR A 294 21.08 -28.28 -11.03
C TYR A 294 20.99 -26.83 -11.51
N ARG A 295 21.13 -25.88 -10.61
CA ARG A 295 21.16 -24.44 -10.80
C ARG A 295 22.12 -23.82 -9.80
N ASP A 296 22.43 -22.55 -10.03
CA ASP A 296 23.19 -21.74 -9.10
C ASP A 296 22.24 -20.93 -8.20
N TYR A 297 22.45 -21.02 -6.89
CA TYR A 297 21.64 -20.37 -5.87
C TYR A 297 22.49 -19.42 -5.05
N ILE A 298 21.97 -18.21 -4.85
CA ILE A 298 22.50 -17.26 -3.87
C ILE A 298 21.53 -17.21 -2.71
N GLY A 299 21.93 -17.74 -1.57
CA GLY A 299 21.20 -17.65 -0.32
C GLY A 299 21.50 -16.32 0.37
N THR A 300 20.46 -15.64 0.83
CA THR A 300 20.55 -14.34 1.50
C THR A 300 20.13 -14.44 2.96
N ASP A 301 20.50 -13.44 3.78
CA ASP A 301 20.03 -13.32 5.16
C ASP A 301 18.59 -12.80 5.27
N ALA A 302 18.01 -12.24 4.19
CA ALA A 302 16.58 -12.03 4.06
C ALA A 302 15.87 -13.29 3.53
N CYS A 303 14.56 -13.35 3.68
CA CYS A 303 13.72 -14.43 3.19
C CYS A 303 12.34 -13.93 2.77
N MET A 304 11.46 -14.81 2.28
CA MET A 304 10.09 -14.47 1.89
C MET A 304 9.28 -13.83 3.04
N ALA A 305 9.64 -14.11 4.30
CA ALA A 305 9.02 -13.43 5.44
C ALA A 305 9.32 -11.91 5.47
N ASP A 306 10.37 -11.47 4.80
CA ASP A 306 10.75 -10.06 4.67
C ASP A 306 10.14 -9.41 3.42
N LEU A 307 9.92 -10.19 2.36
CA LEU A 307 9.27 -9.76 1.11
C LEU A 307 8.55 -10.94 0.46
N MET A 308 7.28 -11.13 0.79
CA MET A 308 6.52 -12.30 0.33
C MET A 308 6.08 -12.26 -1.14
N ARG A 309 6.01 -11.07 -1.73
CA ARG A 309 5.40 -10.87 -3.05
C ARG A 309 5.99 -11.72 -4.18
N PRO A 310 7.33 -11.91 -4.31
CA PRO A 310 7.87 -12.80 -5.34
C PRO A 310 7.40 -14.23 -5.19
N GLY A 311 7.45 -14.78 -3.97
CA GLY A 311 7.05 -16.15 -3.69
C GLY A 311 5.54 -16.39 -3.81
N MET A 312 4.73 -15.46 -3.31
CA MET A 312 3.26 -15.60 -3.26
C MET A 312 2.59 -15.29 -4.60
N TYR A 313 3.04 -14.24 -5.28
CA TYR A 313 2.37 -13.74 -6.49
C TYR A 313 3.19 -13.90 -7.77
N GLY A 314 4.42 -14.43 -7.67
CA GLY A 314 5.37 -14.42 -8.78
C GLY A 314 5.78 -12.98 -9.19
N ALA A 315 5.67 -12.02 -8.27
CA ALA A 315 5.95 -10.63 -8.56
C ALA A 315 7.43 -10.41 -8.87
N TYR A 316 7.68 -9.66 -9.93
CA TYR A 316 9.03 -9.23 -10.26
C TYR A 316 9.47 -8.08 -9.37
N HIS A 317 10.69 -8.17 -8.85
CA HIS A 317 11.44 -7.07 -8.27
C HIS A 317 12.80 -7.00 -8.93
N HIS A 318 13.26 -5.80 -9.27
CA HIS A 318 14.60 -5.60 -9.81
C HIS A 318 15.64 -5.83 -8.70
N ILE A 319 16.78 -6.38 -9.08
CA ILE A 319 17.89 -6.68 -8.16
C ILE A 319 19.15 -5.99 -8.66
N THR A 320 19.81 -5.27 -7.78
CA THR A 320 21.14 -4.69 -8.00
C THR A 320 22.12 -5.27 -6.99
N VAL A 321 23.27 -5.70 -7.46
CA VAL A 321 24.41 -6.05 -6.58
C VAL A 321 25.21 -4.77 -6.34
N LEU A 322 25.30 -4.34 -5.08
CA LEU A 322 25.89 -3.06 -4.71
C LEU A 322 27.37 -2.96 -5.08
N GLY A 323 27.74 -1.93 -5.82
CA GLY A 323 29.10 -1.74 -6.34
C GLY A 323 29.39 -2.51 -7.65
N LYS A 324 28.42 -3.26 -8.18
CA LYS A 324 28.56 -4.06 -9.42
C LYS A 324 27.50 -3.70 -10.47
N ALA A 325 26.90 -2.49 -10.41
CA ALA A 325 25.81 -2.09 -11.32
C ALA A 325 26.22 -2.12 -12.80
N ASP A 326 27.47 -1.78 -13.11
CA ASP A 326 28.02 -1.73 -14.46
C ASP A 326 28.80 -3.01 -14.84
N ALA A 327 28.85 -4.00 -13.97
CA ALA A 327 29.53 -5.28 -14.25
C ALA A 327 28.71 -6.14 -15.23
N PRO A 328 29.36 -7.02 -16.01
CA PRO A 328 28.65 -7.95 -16.89
C PRO A 328 27.64 -8.80 -16.11
N LYS A 329 26.44 -8.95 -16.64
CA LYS A 329 25.38 -9.83 -16.08
C LYS A 329 25.41 -11.17 -16.77
N ASP A 330 26.49 -11.90 -16.58
CA ASP A 330 26.81 -13.16 -17.27
C ASP A 330 26.63 -14.41 -16.40
N HIS A 331 26.12 -14.24 -15.19
CA HIS A 331 25.76 -15.32 -14.29
C HIS A 331 24.23 -15.42 -14.16
N VAL A 332 23.72 -16.64 -14.01
CA VAL A 332 22.28 -16.92 -13.86
C VAL A 332 22.02 -17.55 -12.51
N TYR A 333 21.32 -16.81 -11.63
CA TYR A 333 21.05 -17.25 -10.26
C TYR A 333 19.56 -17.34 -9.93
N ASP A 334 19.22 -18.30 -9.05
CA ASP A 334 18.06 -18.19 -8.18
C ASP A 334 18.52 -17.48 -6.89
N VAL A 335 17.91 -16.33 -6.55
CA VAL A 335 18.19 -15.62 -5.30
C VAL A 335 17.17 -16.03 -4.27
N THR A 336 17.61 -16.62 -3.14
CA THR A 336 16.75 -17.37 -2.22
C THR A 336 16.90 -16.91 -0.78
N GLY A 337 15.84 -17.14 0.02
CA GLY A 337 15.87 -17.02 1.46
C GLY A 337 16.07 -18.37 2.16
N SER A 338 15.80 -18.40 3.46
CA SER A 338 16.11 -19.51 4.37
C SER A 338 14.87 -20.24 4.92
N LEU A 339 13.68 -20.00 4.35
CA LEU A 339 12.47 -20.71 4.76
C LEU A 339 12.41 -22.13 4.20
N CYS A 340 11.69 -23.01 4.88
CA CYS A 340 11.42 -24.38 4.43
C CYS A 340 10.37 -24.42 3.30
N GLU A 341 10.37 -23.43 2.41
CA GLU A 341 9.45 -23.27 1.29
C GLU A 341 10.22 -23.14 -0.02
N ASN A 342 9.87 -23.92 -1.02
CA ASN A 342 10.53 -23.84 -2.33
C ASN A 342 10.23 -22.51 -3.06
N CYS A 343 9.16 -21.82 -2.72
CA CYS A 343 8.80 -20.51 -3.25
C CYS A 343 9.55 -19.35 -2.55
N ASP A 344 10.39 -19.62 -1.55
CA ASP A 344 11.22 -18.59 -0.89
C ASP A 344 12.37 -18.17 -1.81
N LYS A 345 11.99 -17.44 -2.86
CA LYS A 345 12.88 -16.95 -3.92
C LYS A 345 12.51 -15.52 -4.30
N PHE A 346 13.47 -14.63 -4.20
CA PHE A 346 13.34 -13.23 -4.67
C PHE A 346 13.47 -13.13 -6.18
N ALA A 347 14.23 -14.04 -6.79
CA ALA A 347 14.38 -14.16 -8.23
C ALA A 347 14.64 -15.62 -8.64
N ILE A 348 14.19 -15.96 -9.84
CA ILE A 348 14.39 -17.29 -10.45
C ILE A 348 15.07 -17.08 -11.79
N GLN A 349 16.19 -17.77 -12.02
CA GLN A 349 16.98 -17.74 -13.25
C GLN A 349 17.25 -16.30 -13.72
N ARG A 350 17.72 -15.47 -12.79
CA ARG A 350 18.00 -14.06 -13.04
C ARG A 350 19.44 -13.86 -13.50
N GLU A 351 19.62 -13.18 -14.63
CA GLU A 351 20.93 -12.71 -15.08
C GLU A 351 21.40 -11.57 -14.18
N LEU A 352 22.53 -11.77 -13.50
CA LEU A 352 23.14 -10.85 -12.53
C LEU A 352 24.66 -10.87 -12.71
N PRO A 353 25.37 -9.85 -12.22
CA PRO A 353 26.80 -9.90 -12.07
C PRO A 353 27.22 -11.05 -11.14
N GLU A 354 28.48 -11.47 -11.20
CA GLU A 354 29.05 -12.40 -10.23
C GLU A 354 28.83 -11.90 -8.81
N ILE A 355 28.25 -12.78 -7.95
CA ILE A 355 27.94 -12.48 -6.55
C ILE A 355 28.90 -13.25 -5.65
N GLU A 356 29.64 -12.52 -4.82
CA GLU A 356 30.52 -13.08 -3.80
C GLU A 356 29.85 -13.07 -2.43
N MET A 357 30.29 -13.98 -1.56
CA MET A 357 29.77 -14.02 -0.19
C MET A 357 30.13 -12.74 0.55
N GLY A 358 29.11 -12.10 1.13
CA GLY A 358 29.23 -10.80 1.79
C GLY A 358 28.77 -9.62 0.91
N ASP A 359 28.55 -9.82 -0.39
CA ASP A 359 27.99 -8.78 -1.23
C ASP A 359 26.62 -8.33 -0.74
N LEU A 360 26.38 -7.02 -0.78
CA LEU A 360 25.07 -6.45 -0.50
C LEU A 360 24.22 -6.49 -1.78
N ILE A 361 23.02 -7.00 -1.63
CA ILE A 361 22.01 -7.13 -2.68
C ILE A 361 20.87 -6.19 -2.34
N VAL A 362 20.49 -5.32 -3.28
CA VAL A 362 19.41 -4.36 -3.14
C VAL A 362 18.24 -4.81 -4.01
N ILE A 363 17.10 -5.10 -3.39
CA ILE A 363 15.85 -5.45 -4.05
C ILE A 363 14.98 -4.22 -4.11
N HIS A 364 14.65 -3.79 -5.33
CA HIS A 364 13.96 -2.53 -5.61
C HIS A 364 12.44 -2.62 -5.41
N ASP A 365 11.79 -1.46 -5.31
CA ASP A 365 10.32 -1.29 -5.33
C ASP A 365 9.62 -2.05 -4.19
N THR A 366 10.24 -2.13 -3.02
CA THR A 366 9.72 -2.89 -1.87
C THR A 366 9.05 -2.00 -0.83
N GLY A 367 8.94 -0.69 -1.08
CA GLY A 367 8.44 0.28 -0.11
C GLY A 367 6.95 0.16 0.22
N ALA A 368 6.18 -0.53 -0.63
CA ALA A 368 4.77 -0.84 -0.37
C ALA A 368 4.54 -2.34 -0.42
N HIS A 369 3.76 -2.87 0.54
CA HIS A 369 3.47 -4.32 0.63
C HIS A 369 4.74 -5.19 0.68
N GLY A 370 5.84 -4.62 1.18
CA GLY A 370 7.08 -5.29 1.51
C GLY A 370 7.06 -5.68 2.98
N HIS A 371 7.67 -4.87 3.84
CA HIS A 371 7.70 -5.11 5.28
C HIS A 371 6.31 -5.32 5.90
N SER A 372 5.29 -4.57 5.43
CA SER A 372 3.92 -4.66 5.95
C SER A 372 3.28 -6.04 5.81
N MET A 373 3.64 -6.81 4.80
CA MET A 373 3.15 -8.18 4.58
C MET A 373 4.07 -9.25 5.21
N GLY A 374 5.02 -8.85 6.05
CA GLY A 374 5.93 -9.75 6.73
C GLY A 374 5.24 -10.64 7.77
N TYR A 375 5.88 -11.77 8.08
CA TYR A 375 5.39 -12.79 9.01
C TYR A 375 6.58 -13.51 9.67
N ASN A 376 6.30 -14.47 10.58
CA ASN A 376 7.33 -15.14 11.39
C ASN A 376 7.45 -16.65 11.11
N TYR A 377 7.13 -17.09 9.89
CA TYR A 377 7.26 -18.50 9.55
C TYR A 377 8.71 -19.00 9.74
N ASN A 378 8.88 -20.26 10.14
CA ASN A 378 10.14 -20.87 10.60
C ASN A 378 10.81 -20.13 11.77
N GLY A 379 10.06 -19.29 12.52
CA GLY A 379 10.60 -18.50 13.62
C GLY A 379 11.55 -17.40 13.18
N ARG A 380 11.47 -16.95 11.91
CA ARG A 380 12.25 -15.80 11.43
C ARG A 380 11.72 -14.52 12.02
N LEU A 381 12.63 -13.71 12.54
CA LEU A 381 12.31 -12.41 13.13
C LEU A 381 12.13 -11.37 12.03
N ARG A 382 11.19 -10.45 12.22
CA ARG A 382 11.00 -9.34 11.31
C ARG A 382 12.14 -8.34 11.46
N HIS A 383 12.63 -7.85 10.33
CA HIS A 383 13.77 -6.94 10.27
C HIS A 383 13.35 -5.47 10.48
N GLN A 384 14.33 -4.63 10.59
CA GLN A 384 14.24 -3.21 10.82
C GLN A 384 13.87 -2.39 9.57
N GLU A 385 13.43 -1.16 9.83
CA GLU A 385 13.15 -0.17 8.79
C GLU A 385 13.97 1.11 9.06
N ILE A 386 14.57 1.64 8.00
CA ILE A 386 15.44 2.81 8.01
C ILE A 386 14.84 3.88 7.11
N PHE A 387 14.78 5.12 7.57
CA PHE A 387 14.27 6.25 6.83
C PHE A 387 15.39 7.26 6.57
N VAL A 388 15.58 7.62 5.32
CA VAL A 388 16.54 8.65 4.91
C VAL A 388 15.75 9.91 4.63
N HIS A 389 15.95 10.91 5.47
CA HIS A 389 15.25 12.20 5.40
C HIS A 389 15.73 13.04 4.20
N GLU A 390 14.94 14.05 3.81
CA GLU A 390 15.29 14.96 2.71
C GLU A 390 16.63 15.69 2.95
N ASP A 391 17.01 15.92 4.20
CA ASP A 391 18.29 16.51 4.57
C ASP A 391 19.48 15.52 4.57
N GLY A 392 19.22 14.26 4.22
CA GLY A 392 20.19 13.18 4.20
C GLY A 392 20.44 12.51 5.57
N SER A 393 19.77 12.94 6.64
CA SER A 393 19.88 12.28 7.93
C SER A 393 19.21 10.89 7.90
N ILE A 394 19.74 9.96 8.71
CA ILE A 394 19.29 8.56 8.74
C ILE A 394 18.59 8.30 10.07
N GLN A 395 17.39 7.74 10.03
CA GLN A 395 16.64 7.38 11.21
C GLN A 395 16.21 5.92 11.15
N GLN A 396 16.45 5.16 12.21
CA GLN A 396 15.82 3.86 12.39
C GLN A 396 14.37 4.07 12.87
N ILE A 397 13.40 3.79 11.99
CA ILE A 397 11.97 3.99 12.25
C ILE A 397 11.27 2.71 12.75
N ARG A 398 11.95 1.59 12.70
CA ARG A 398 11.58 0.31 13.32
C ARG A 398 12.86 -0.47 13.64
N ARG A 399 12.97 -1.01 14.84
CA ARG A 399 14.04 -1.93 15.20
C ARG A 399 13.78 -3.35 14.69
N ASN A 400 14.79 -4.19 14.67
CA ASN A 400 14.59 -5.63 14.51
C ASN A 400 13.72 -6.21 15.64
N GLU A 401 12.92 -7.21 15.33
CA GLU A 401 12.34 -8.08 16.36
C GLU A 401 13.45 -8.85 17.08
N THR A 402 13.16 -9.22 18.31
CA THR A 402 13.94 -10.14 19.13
C THR A 402 13.12 -11.41 19.40
N LEU A 403 13.75 -12.45 19.90
CA LEU A 403 13.02 -13.64 20.35
C LEU A 403 12.03 -13.32 21.48
N LEU A 404 12.28 -12.27 22.27
CA LEU A 404 11.35 -11.81 23.30
C LEU A 404 10.06 -11.23 22.67
N ASP A 405 10.18 -10.52 21.55
CA ASP A 405 9.01 -10.02 20.81
C ASP A 405 8.22 -11.20 20.21
N LEU A 406 8.92 -12.15 19.57
CA LEU A 406 8.30 -13.31 18.94
C LEU A 406 7.54 -14.20 19.96
N PHE A 407 8.08 -14.35 21.15
CA PHE A 407 7.53 -15.21 22.19
C PHE A 407 6.69 -14.45 23.22
N ALA A 408 6.46 -13.14 23.04
CA ALA A 408 5.80 -12.27 24.01
C ALA A 408 4.42 -12.78 24.48
N THR A 409 3.72 -13.53 23.64
CA THR A 409 2.38 -14.07 23.94
C THR A 409 2.37 -15.54 24.36
N LEU A 410 3.55 -16.19 24.42
CA LEU A 410 3.67 -17.59 24.81
C LEU A 410 3.90 -17.70 26.33
N ASP A 411 3.03 -18.44 27.01
CA ASP A 411 3.15 -18.73 28.45
C ASP A 411 3.62 -20.17 28.64
N PHE A 412 4.94 -20.35 28.83
CA PHE A 412 5.53 -21.65 29.10
C PHE A 412 6.69 -21.53 30.10
N PRO A 413 6.75 -22.38 31.15
CA PRO A 413 7.80 -22.33 32.15
C PRO A 413 9.21 -22.48 31.54
N GLY A 414 10.13 -21.55 31.89
CA GLY A 414 11.52 -21.55 31.44
C GLY A 414 11.76 -20.97 30.04
N LEU A 415 10.72 -20.63 29.31
CA LEU A 415 10.88 -20.03 27.96
C LEU A 415 11.63 -18.70 28.00
N ALA A 416 11.23 -17.79 28.91
CA ALA A 416 11.87 -16.50 29.07
C ALA A 416 13.36 -16.63 29.44
N GLU A 417 13.68 -17.50 30.43
CA GLU A 417 15.06 -17.75 30.88
C GLU A 417 15.96 -18.28 29.74
N ASN A 418 15.44 -19.19 28.90
CA ASN A 418 16.17 -19.72 27.78
C ASN A 418 16.34 -18.70 26.64
N THR A 419 15.35 -17.87 26.42
CA THR A 419 15.40 -16.77 25.44
C THR A 419 16.45 -15.74 25.83
N GLU A 420 16.52 -15.32 27.07
CA GLU A 420 17.52 -14.36 27.57
C GLU A 420 18.96 -14.86 27.43
N LYS A 421 19.20 -16.18 27.46
CA LYS A 421 20.54 -16.74 27.26
C LYS A 421 21.05 -16.58 25.83
N VAL A 422 20.16 -16.47 24.86
CA VAL A 422 20.49 -16.36 23.44
C VAL A 422 20.58 -14.90 22.98
N VAL A 423 19.80 -14.01 23.61
CA VAL A 423 19.75 -12.58 23.27
C VAL A 423 20.90 -11.77 23.86
N LYS A 424 21.61 -12.33 24.85
CA LYS A 424 22.84 -11.78 25.43
C LYS A 424 24.06 -12.04 24.55
#